data_c5e28f7c1e26d8bab68fdb18f9197b55
#
_entry.id   c5e28f7c1e26d8bab68fdb18f9197b55
#
_cell.length_a   1.000
_cell.length_b   1.000
_cell.length_c   1.000
_cell.angle_alpha   90.00
_cell.angle_beta   90.00
_cell.angle_gamma   90.00
#
_symmetry.space_group_name_H-M   'P 1'
#
loop_
_entity.id
_entity.type
_entity.pdbx_description
1 polymer ?
#
loop_
_entity_poly.entity_id
_entity_poly.type
_entity_poly.pdbx_seq_one_letter_code
_entity_poly.pdbx_strand_id
1 'polypeptide(L)'
;MNDFRFLIFVGPSGSGKTTIASKLKPLGVVEAISTTTRTPRPGEVDGVHYHFVSQTTFSDLVISDAFVEYATYGNKSYGLTTADLHVAVETSPIRVAACVMEINGFSAARKRLPDAVRGIFVDCNRETAERRLQSRGDLTDDLLHQRLSLYDVEYKNRSLFTDDTSGHLHVFDNHSDGITDIETLLKEWSK
;
A
#
# COMPACT_ATOMS: atom_id res chain seq x y z
N MET A 1 -0.10 -22.40 -10.12
CA MET A 1 0.67 -21.15 -10.25
C MET A 1 -0.30 -19.99 -10.12
N ASN A 2 -0.01 -19.03 -9.25
CA ASN A 2 -0.85 -17.85 -9.11
C ASN A 2 -0.61 -16.97 -10.33
N ASP A 3 -1.55 -16.98 -11.28
CA ASP A 3 -1.49 -16.21 -12.52
C ASP A 3 -1.98 -14.77 -12.30
N PHE A 4 -1.48 -14.11 -11.24
CA PHE A 4 -1.78 -12.72 -10.93
C PHE A 4 -0.58 -12.02 -10.30
N ARG A 5 -0.60 -10.68 -10.29
CA ARG A 5 0.38 -9.84 -9.60
C ARG A 5 -0.30 -8.99 -8.54
N PHE A 6 0.38 -8.87 -7.42
CA PHE A 6 -0.06 -8.04 -6.30
C PHE A 6 0.98 -6.96 -6.02
N LEU A 7 0.70 -5.73 -6.46
CA LEU A 7 1.56 -4.57 -6.29
C LEU A 7 1.36 -3.98 -4.90
N ILE A 8 2.41 -3.90 -4.13
CA ILE A 8 2.35 -3.29 -2.79
C ILE A 8 3.23 -2.05 -2.77
N PHE A 9 2.61 -0.90 -2.54
CA PHE A 9 3.30 0.37 -2.41
C PHE A 9 3.68 0.62 -0.95
N VAL A 10 4.98 0.77 -0.71
CA VAL A 10 5.59 1.05 0.60
C VAL A 10 6.36 2.37 0.52
N GLY A 11 6.67 2.98 1.63
CA GLY A 11 7.48 4.19 1.69
C GLY A 11 6.94 5.21 2.69
N PRO A 12 7.65 6.32 2.91
CA PRO A 12 7.33 7.27 3.95
C PRO A 12 5.97 7.96 3.75
N SER A 13 5.42 8.44 4.85
CA SER A 13 4.23 9.29 4.81
C SER A 13 4.52 10.55 3.98
N GLY A 14 3.60 10.94 3.10
CA GLY A 14 3.83 12.06 2.16
C GLY A 14 4.56 11.69 0.86
N SER A 15 5.05 10.45 0.69
CA SER A 15 5.77 10.06 -0.54
C SER A 15 4.86 9.96 -1.78
N GLY A 16 3.54 9.92 -1.64
CA GLY A 16 2.61 9.89 -2.77
C GLY A 16 2.11 8.50 -3.17
N LYS A 17 2.28 7.47 -2.32
CA LYS A 17 1.85 6.07 -2.56
C LYS A 17 0.44 5.95 -3.13
N THR A 18 -0.54 6.53 -2.44
CA THR A 18 -1.95 6.46 -2.86
C THR A 18 -2.19 7.15 -4.21
N THR A 19 -1.52 8.29 -4.44
CA THR A 19 -1.61 9.01 -5.72
C THR A 19 -1.09 8.16 -6.87
N ILE A 20 0.05 7.49 -6.66
CA ILE A 20 0.65 6.62 -7.69
C ILE A 20 -0.24 5.40 -7.91
N ALA A 21 -0.69 4.72 -6.86
CA ALA A 21 -1.58 3.58 -6.98
C ALA A 21 -2.85 3.94 -7.78
N SER A 22 -3.48 5.09 -7.50
CA SER A 22 -4.68 5.55 -8.22
C SER A 22 -4.42 5.85 -9.71
N LYS A 23 -3.23 6.33 -10.05
CA LYS A 23 -2.85 6.60 -11.46
C LYS A 23 -2.68 5.32 -12.29
N LEU A 24 -2.59 4.15 -11.68
CA LEU A 24 -2.51 2.86 -12.39
C LEU A 24 -3.90 2.29 -12.74
N LYS A 25 -4.99 2.84 -12.21
CA LYS A 25 -6.36 2.39 -12.54
C LYS A 25 -6.67 2.38 -14.04
N PRO A 26 -6.32 3.42 -14.84
CA PRO A 26 -6.53 3.41 -16.28
C PRO A 26 -5.76 2.32 -17.03
N LEU A 27 -4.71 1.76 -16.41
CA LEU A 27 -3.91 0.66 -16.97
C LEU A 27 -4.49 -0.72 -16.63
N GLY A 28 -5.63 -0.78 -15.94
CA GLY A 28 -6.30 -2.02 -15.56
C GLY A 28 -5.91 -2.56 -14.17
N VAL A 29 -5.07 -1.85 -13.42
CA VAL A 29 -4.75 -2.21 -12.03
C VAL A 29 -5.94 -1.89 -11.14
N VAL A 30 -6.38 -2.84 -10.31
CA VAL A 30 -7.48 -2.65 -9.36
C VAL A 30 -6.94 -2.57 -7.94
N GLU A 31 -7.34 -1.53 -7.21
CA GLU A 31 -6.97 -1.36 -5.81
C GLU A 31 -7.79 -2.32 -4.94
N ALA A 32 -7.10 -3.16 -4.16
CA ALA A 32 -7.72 -4.03 -3.18
C ALA A 32 -8.11 -3.23 -1.94
N ILE A 33 -9.35 -3.37 -1.49
CA ILE A 33 -9.92 -2.58 -0.39
C ILE A 33 -9.55 -3.23 0.94
N SER A 34 -8.77 -2.52 1.75
CA SER A 34 -8.37 -3.01 3.08
C SER A 34 -9.49 -2.83 4.11
N THR A 35 -9.45 -3.66 5.15
CA THR A 35 -10.33 -3.59 6.32
C THR A 35 -9.65 -2.82 7.45
N THR A 36 -10.40 -1.99 8.19
CA THR A 36 -9.87 -1.23 9.32
C THR A 36 -10.88 -1.08 10.46
N THR A 37 -10.37 -0.99 11.69
CA THR A 37 -11.15 -0.63 12.89
C THR A 37 -11.15 0.88 13.17
N ARG A 38 -10.50 1.68 12.31
CA ARG A 38 -10.55 3.13 12.37
C ARG A 38 -11.93 3.63 11.94
N THR A 39 -12.43 4.65 12.62
CA THR A 39 -13.64 5.35 12.16
C THR A 39 -13.38 6.05 10.82
N PRO A 40 -14.37 6.09 9.91
CA PRO A 40 -14.28 6.84 8.66
C PRO A 40 -13.93 8.31 8.90
N ARG A 41 -13.11 8.89 8.03
CA ARG A 41 -12.89 10.34 7.97
C ARG A 41 -13.98 10.99 7.12
N PRO A 42 -14.17 12.34 7.22
CA PRO A 42 -15.04 13.05 6.30
C PRO A 42 -14.73 12.73 4.84
N GLY A 43 -15.74 12.32 4.09
CA GLY A 43 -15.62 11.94 2.67
C GLY A 43 -15.19 10.49 2.41
N GLU A 44 -14.82 9.71 3.43
CA GLU A 44 -14.57 8.28 3.24
C GLU A 44 -15.88 7.49 3.23
N VAL A 45 -15.96 6.50 2.34
CA VAL A 45 -17.14 5.66 2.12
C VAL A 45 -16.75 4.20 2.35
N ASP A 46 -17.58 3.49 3.13
CA ASP A 46 -17.42 2.06 3.37
C ASP A 46 -17.52 1.26 2.08
N GLY A 47 -16.66 0.23 1.94
CA GLY A 47 -16.58 -0.58 0.74
C GLY A 47 -15.93 0.12 -0.47
N VAL A 48 -15.49 1.38 -0.33
CA VAL A 48 -14.80 2.14 -1.38
C VAL A 48 -13.37 2.50 -0.96
N HIS A 49 -13.22 3.09 0.23
CA HIS A 49 -11.91 3.48 0.75
C HIS A 49 -11.34 2.42 1.69
N TYR A 50 -12.19 1.87 2.52
CA TYR A 50 -11.93 0.77 3.44
C TYR A 50 -13.24 0.01 3.71
N HIS A 51 -13.12 -1.23 4.19
CA HIS A 51 -14.17 -1.88 4.94
C HIS A 51 -14.02 -1.47 6.41
N PHE A 52 -14.90 -0.59 6.89
CA PHE A 52 -14.86 -0.09 8.26
C PHE A 52 -15.62 -1.04 9.18
N VAL A 53 -14.90 -1.74 10.05
CA VAL A 53 -15.48 -2.78 10.90
C VAL A 53 -15.24 -2.52 12.39
N SER A 54 -16.00 -3.21 13.26
CA SER A 54 -15.76 -3.22 14.69
C SER A 54 -14.46 -3.96 15.04
N GLN A 55 -13.92 -3.69 16.23
CA GLN A 55 -12.76 -4.46 16.74
C GLN A 55 -13.11 -5.96 16.86
N THR A 56 -14.34 -6.29 17.26
CA THR A 56 -14.81 -7.68 17.35
C THR A 56 -14.78 -8.37 15.99
N THR A 57 -15.39 -7.75 14.96
CA THR A 57 -15.39 -8.27 13.59
C THR A 57 -13.97 -8.45 13.06
N PHE A 58 -13.07 -7.50 13.33
CA PHE A 58 -11.68 -7.62 12.92
C PHE A 58 -10.98 -8.80 13.59
N SER A 59 -11.23 -8.99 14.90
CA SER A 59 -10.68 -10.14 15.66
C SER A 59 -11.19 -11.47 15.13
N ASP A 60 -12.47 -11.55 14.75
CA ASP A 60 -13.06 -12.76 14.15
C ASP A 60 -12.39 -13.10 12.80
N LEU A 61 -12.09 -12.06 11.99
CA LEU A 61 -11.33 -12.24 10.73
C LEU A 61 -9.89 -12.72 10.98
N VAL A 62 -9.24 -12.26 12.06
CA VAL A 62 -7.91 -12.77 12.46
C VAL A 62 -7.99 -14.24 12.86
N ILE A 63 -8.95 -14.59 13.71
CA ILE A 63 -9.13 -15.97 14.21
C ILE A 63 -9.42 -16.94 13.05
N SER A 64 -10.19 -16.50 12.04
CA SER A 64 -10.52 -17.32 10.86
C SER A 64 -9.40 -17.36 9.79
N ASP A 65 -8.22 -16.79 10.05
CA ASP A 65 -7.09 -16.66 9.09
C ASP A 65 -7.53 -16.03 7.75
N ALA A 66 -8.47 -15.09 7.80
CA ALA A 66 -9.02 -14.46 6.60
C ALA A 66 -8.06 -13.47 5.93
N PHE A 67 -7.06 -12.93 6.66
CA PHE A 67 -6.18 -11.90 6.16
C PHE A 67 -4.98 -12.45 5.37
N VAL A 68 -4.62 -11.78 4.28
CA VAL A 68 -3.31 -11.89 3.63
C VAL A 68 -2.23 -11.33 4.55
N GLU A 69 -2.53 -10.18 5.14
CA GLU A 69 -1.72 -9.49 6.15
C GLU A 69 -2.61 -8.63 7.04
N TYR A 70 -2.17 -8.37 8.25
CA TYR A 70 -2.75 -7.35 9.11
C TYR A 70 -1.71 -6.74 10.05
N ALA A 71 -1.96 -5.50 10.48
CA ALA A 71 -1.12 -4.79 11.44
C ALA A 71 -1.98 -3.91 12.35
N THR A 72 -1.45 -3.64 13.55
CA THR A 72 -2.09 -2.74 14.51
C THR A 72 -1.18 -1.54 14.79
N TYR A 73 -1.75 -0.34 14.68
CA TYR A 73 -1.09 0.93 14.95
C TYR A 73 -1.82 1.67 16.04
N GLY A 74 -1.16 1.81 17.19
CA GLY A 74 -1.81 2.33 18.38
C GLY A 74 -3.00 1.45 18.76
N ASN A 75 -4.22 2.00 18.69
CA ASN A 75 -5.47 1.29 18.97
C ASN A 75 -6.29 0.98 17.72
N LYS A 76 -5.69 1.05 16.52
CA LYS A 76 -6.37 0.79 15.24
C LYS A 76 -5.70 -0.35 14.51
N SER A 77 -6.52 -1.24 13.95
CA SER A 77 -6.08 -2.36 13.14
C SER A 77 -6.40 -2.12 11.66
N TYR A 78 -5.53 -2.63 10.82
CA TYR A 78 -5.65 -2.59 9.37
C TYR A 78 -5.25 -3.94 8.82
N GLY A 79 -5.86 -4.38 7.73
CA GLY A 79 -5.48 -5.62 7.08
C GLY A 79 -6.18 -5.79 5.74
N LEU A 80 -5.61 -6.61 4.87
CA LEU A 80 -6.21 -6.98 3.60
C LEU A 80 -6.65 -8.44 3.67
N THR A 81 -7.94 -8.70 3.44
CA THR A 81 -8.44 -10.07 3.41
C THR A 81 -8.06 -10.78 2.10
N THR A 82 -7.95 -12.10 2.15
CA THR A 82 -7.76 -12.93 0.96
C THR A 82 -8.93 -12.78 -0.03
N ALA A 83 -10.15 -12.60 0.49
CA ALA A 83 -11.35 -12.39 -0.32
C ALA A 83 -11.27 -11.08 -1.10
N ASP A 84 -10.91 -9.96 -0.44
CA ASP A 84 -10.81 -8.66 -1.10
C ASP A 84 -9.68 -8.61 -2.12
N LEU A 85 -8.54 -9.25 -1.83
CA LEU A 85 -7.48 -9.41 -2.82
C LEU A 85 -7.98 -10.20 -4.04
N HIS A 86 -8.70 -11.30 -3.81
CA HIS A 86 -9.25 -12.11 -4.90
C HIS A 86 -10.25 -11.31 -5.76
N VAL A 87 -11.16 -10.56 -5.14
CA VAL A 87 -12.09 -9.67 -5.85
C VAL A 87 -11.34 -8.66 -6.72
N ALA A 88 -10.31 -8.01 -6.18
CA ALA A 88 -9.51 -7.05 -6.94
C ALA A 88 -8.81 -7.70 -8.14
N VAL A 89 -8.23 -8.89 -7.97
CA VAL A 89 -7.58 -9.65 -9.05
C VAL A 89 -8.58 -10.06 -10.13
N GLU A 90 -9.74 -10.60 -9.75
CA GLU A 90 -10.76 -11.05 -10.71
C GLU A 90 -11.42 -9.88 -11.47
N THR A 91 -11.50 -8.71 -10.83
CA THR A 91 -12.04 -7.50 -11.45
C THR A 91 -11.02 -6.82 -12.38
N SER A 92 -9.73 -7.06 -12.18
CA SER A 92 -8.67 -6.51 -13.02
C SER A 92 -8.60 -7.22 -14.39
N PRO A 93 -8.72 -6.51 -15.51
CA PRO A 93 -8.61 -7.10 -16.85
C PRO A 93 -7.21 -7.65 -17.15
N ILE A 94 -6.21 -7.23 -16.39
CA ILE A 94 -4.80 -7.67 -16.52
C ILE A 94 -4.36 -8.54 -15.33
N ARG A 95 -5.29 -8.91 -14.43
CA ARG A 95 -5.05 -9.71 -13.23
C ARG A 95 -3.99 -9.12 -12.29
N VAL A 96 -4.01 -7.80 -12.13
CA VAL A 96 -3.11 -7.05 -11.25
C VAL A 96 -3.91 -6.30 -10.20
N ALA A 97 -3.73 -6.67 -8.94
CA ALA A 97 -4.23 -5.93 -7.79
C ALA A 97 -3.15 -5.01 -7.21
N ALA A 98 -3.56 -3.93 -6.55
CA ALA A 98 -2.64 -3.03 -5.85
C ALA A 98 -3.14 -2.70 -4.44
N CYS A 99 -2.22 -2.42 -3.52
CA CYS A 99 -2.54 -1.90 -2.19
C CYS A 99 -1.39 -1.02 -1.67
N VAL A 100 -1.72 -0.11 -0.77
CA VAL A 100 -0.73 0.66 0.00
C VAL A 100 -0.61 0.02 1.38
N MET A 101 0.60 -0.37 1.76
CA MET A 101 0.86 -1.03 3.04
C MET A 101 2.06 -0.40 3.77
N GLU A 102 2.14 -0.67 5.05
CA GLU A 102 3.34 -0.48 5.84
C GLU A 102 4.32 -1.64 5.62
N ILE A 103 5.59 -1.46 5.99
CA ILE A 103 6.64 -2.45 5.75
C ILE A 103 6.36 -3.82 6.38
N ASN A 104 5.72 -3.85 7.56
CA ASN A 104 5.39 -5.10 8.23
C ASN A 104 4.29 -5.86 7.49
N GLY A 105 3.26 -5.14 7.01
CA GLY A 105 2.20 -5.72 6.17
C GLY A 105 2.75 -6.25 4.84
N PHE A 106 3.59 -5.46 4.18
CA PHE A 106 4.31 -5.90 2.98
C PHE A 106 5.12 -7.19 3.21
N SER A 107 5.89 -7.24 4.31
CA SER A 107 6.72 -8.42 4.63
C SER A 107 5.87 -9.67 4.88
N ALA A 108 4.72 -9.52 5.56
CA ALA A 108 3.78 -10.59 5.82
C ALA A 108 3.13 -11.07 4.50
N ALA A 109 2.66 -10.14 3.66
CA ALA A 109 2.08 -10.45 2.36
C ALA A 109 3.09 -11.14 1.42
N ARG A 110 4.34 -10.66 1.38
CA ARG A 110 5.41 -11.27 0.58
C ARG A 110 5.73 -12.69 1.05
N LYS A 111 5.74 -12.94 2.36
CA LYS A 111 5.94 -14.28 2.91
C LYS A 111 4.82 -15.24 2.53
N ARG A 112 3.56 -14.76 2.51
CA ARG A 112 2.37 -15.56 2.20
C ARG A 112 2.21 -15.82 0.70
N LEU A 113 2.60 -14.84 -0.14
CA LEU A 113 2.42 -14.84 -1.59
C LEU A 113 3.72 -14.49 -2.34
N PRO A 114 4.81 -15.25 -2.16
CA PRO A 114 6.16 -14.87 -2.63
C PRO A 114 6.24 -14.69 -4.15
N ASP A 115 5.49 -15.47 -4.91
CA ASP A 115 5.51 -15.43 -6.38
C ASP A 115 4.61 -14.32 -6.96
N ALA A 116 3.57 -13.91 -6.24
CA ALA A 116 2.62 -12.90 -6.70
C ALA A 116 3.01 -11.47 -6.31
N VAL A 117 3.60 -11.29 -5.12
CA VAL A 117 3.90 -9.95 -4.59
C VAL A 117 5.02 -9.27 -5.37
N ARG A 118 4.74 -8.02 -5.75
CA ARG A 118 5.71 -7.07 -6.30
C ARG A 118 5.72 -5.82 -5.43
N GLY A 119 6.86 -5.50 -4.84
CA GLY A 119 7.01 -4.37 -3.93
C GLY A 119 7.54 -3.14 -4.64
N ILE A 120 6.91 -2.00 -4.42
CA ILE A 120 7.33 -0.70 -4.93
C ILE A 120 7.57 0.23 -3.75
N PHE A 121 8.83 0.57 -3.50
CA PHE A 121 9.17 1.61 -2.54
C PHE A 121 9.04 2.98 -3.22
N VAL A 122 8.08 3.77 -2.77
CA VAL A 122 7.87 5.12 -3.29
C VAL A 122 8.79 6.08 -2.58
N ASP A 123 9.87 6.43 -3.25
CA ASP A 123 10.92 7.32 -2.75
C ASP A 123 10.51 8.79 -2.94
N CYS A 124 10.80 9.62 -1.96
CA CYS A 124 10.80 11.07 -2.08
C CYS A 124 11.66 11.66 -0.94
N ASN A 125 12.23 12.84 -1.14
CA ASN A 125 12.97 13.49 -0.07
C ASN A 125 12.03 14.04 1.02
N ARG A 126 12.59 14.24 2.22
CA ARG A 126 11.85 14.68 3.41
C ARG A 126 11.13 16.03 3.19
N GLU A 127 11.78 16.98 2.53
CA GLU A 127 11.20 18.31 2.23
C GLU A 127 9.96 18.21 1.35
N THR A 128 10.00 17.36 0.33
CA THR A 128 8.84 17.08 -0.54
C THR A 128 7.72 16.40 0.23
N ALA A 129 8.04 15.43 1.09
CA ALA A 129 7.05 14.75 1.92
C ALA A 129 6.36 15.73 2.89
N GLU A 130 7.13 16.58 3.56
CA GLU A 130 6.63 17.61 4.47
C GLU A 130 5.70 18.60 3.75
N ARG A 131 6.14 19.19 2.65
CA ARG A 131 5.33 20.09 1.84
C ARG A 131 4.01 19.46 1.39
N ARG A 132 4.03 18.20 0.96
CA ARG A 132 2.82 17.46 0.56
C ARG A 132 1.89 17.17 1.73
N LEU A 133 2.42 16.87 2.92
CA LEU A 133 1.63 16.67 4.12
C LEU A 133 0.97 17.97 4.58
N GLN A 134 1.70 19.08 4.57
CA GLN A 134 1.17 20.43 4.90
C GLN A 134 0.06 20.85 3.93
N SER A 135 0.23 20.60 2.62
CA SER A 135 -0.74 21.01 1.60
C SER A 135 -2.09 20.29 1.68
N ARG A 136 -2.19 19.18 2.42
CA ARG A 136 -3.45 18.46 2.61
C ARG A 136 -4.46 19.24 3.48
N GLY A 137 -3.97 20.09 4.39
CA GLY A 137 -4.81 20.93 5.25
C GLY A 137 -5.65 20.18 6.31
N ASP A 138 -5.49 18.85 6.42
CA ASP A 138 -6.23 17.99 7.33
C ASP A 138 -5.42 17.58 8.58
N LEU A 139 -4.18 18.07 8.71
CA LEU A 139 -3.27 17.74 9.79
C LEU A 139 -3.09 18.93 10.75
N THR A 140 -3.21 18.64 12.05
CA THR A 140 -2.68 19.55 13.09
C THR A 140 -1.14 19.51 13.09
N ASP A 141 -0.52 20.54 13.65
CA ASP A 141 0.95 20.60 13.76
C ASP A 141 1.52 19.40 14.48
N ASP A 142 0.86 18.93 15.56
CA ASP A 142 1.28 17.74 16.31
C ASP A 142 1.25 16.47 15.44
N LEU A 143 0.19 16.28 14.63
CA LEU A 143 0.09 15.15 13.72
C LEU A 143 1.12 15.23 12.58
N LEU A 144 1.39 16.43 12.08
CA LEU A 144 2.45 16.64 11.10
C LEU A 144 3.81 16.26 11.68
N HIS A 145 4.14 16.76 12.87
CA HIS A 145 5.38 16.41 13.56
C HIS A 145 5.49 14.89 13.81
N GLN A 146 4.41 14.26 14.25
CA GLN A 146 4.39 12.80 14.46
C GLN A 146 4.65 12.04 13.15
N ARG A 147 4.05 12.44 12.04
CA ARG A 147 4.28 11.80 10.73
C ARG A 147 5.69 12.01 10.20
N LEU A 148 6.26 13.19 10.42
CA LEU A 148 7.64 13.48 10.03
C LEU A 148 8.67 12.77 10.91
N SER A 149 8.38 12.53 12.19
CA SER A 149 9.26 11.75 13.05
C SER A 149 9.39 10.28 12.61
N LEU A 150 8.35 9.75 11.98
CA LEU A 150 8.35 8.39 11.43
C LEU A 150 9.04 8.31 10.07
N TYR A 151 9.20 9.44 9.36
CA TYR A 151 9.78 9.45 8.02
C TYR A 151 11.12 8.74 7.94
N ASP A 152 12.05 9.06 8.85
CA ASP A 152 13.41 8.49 8.83
C ASP A 152 13.41 6.98 9.14
N VAL A 153 12.45 6.52 9.96
CA VAL A 153 12.26 5.11 10.27
C VAL A 153 11.72 4.37 9.05
N GLU A 154 10.70 4.93 8.39
CA GLU A 154 10.10 4.36 7.19
C GLU A 154 11.07 4.38 6.01
N TYR A 155 11.87 5.45 5.87
CA TYR A 155 12.85 5.62 4.79
C TYR A 155 13.98 4.59 4.83
N LYS A 156 14.40 4.13 6.02
CA LYS A 156 15.41 3.07 6.17
C LYS A 156 15.03 1.77 5.47
N ASN A 157 13.74 1.51 5.30
CA ASN A 157 13.26 0.31 4.59
C ASN A 157 13.58 0.33 3.09
N ARG A 158 14.01 1.46 2.53
CA ARG A 158 14.43 1.59 1.13
C ARG A 158 15.52 0.58 0.75
N SER A 159 16.44 0.29 1.65
CA SER A 159 17.54 -0.66 1.41
C SER A 159 17.03 -2.07 1.08
N LEU A 160 15.91 -2.50 1.65
CA LEU A 160 15.30 -3.80 1.33
C LEU A 160 14.93 -3.92 -0.16
N PHE A 161 14.64 -2.79 -0.80
CA PHE A 161 14.21 -2.73 -2.20
C PHE A 161 15.38 -2.51 -3.16
N THR A 162 16.44 -1.80 -2.72
CA THR A 162 17.65 -1.62 -3.53
C THR A 162 18.53 -2.86 -3.56
N ASP A 163 18.51 -3.65 -2.51
CA ASP A 163 19.38 -4.82 -2.34
C ASP A 163 18.72 -6.12 -2.84
N ASP A 164 17.46 -6.02 -3.33
CA ASP A 164 16.72 -7.17 -3.86
C ASP A 164 17.26 -7.60 -5.23
N THR A 165 17.62 -8.86 -5.34
CA THR A 165 18.11 -9.47 -6.59
C THR A 165 17.07 -10.34 -7.28
N SER A 166 15.85 -10.46 -6.70
CA SER A 166 14.79 -11.30 -7.27
C SER A 166 14.09 -10.67 -8.48
N GLY A 167 14.24 -9.35 -8.68
CA GLY A 167 13.48 -8.58 -9.66
C GLY A 167 12.02 -8.32 -9.24
N HIS A 168 11.64 -8.67 -8.00
CA HIS A 168 10.30 -8.48 -7.48
C HIS A 168 10.13 -7.17 -6.70
N LEU A 169 11.22 -6.50 -6.35
CA LEU A 169 11.20 -5.24 -5.61
C LEU A 169 11.80 -4.12 -6.44
N HIS A 170 11.21 -2.94 -6.34
CA HIS A 170 11.64 -1.78 -7.10
C HIS A 170 11.56 -0.50 -6.25
N VAL A 171 12.50 0.41 -6.46
CA VAL A 171 12.44 1.76 -5.90
C VAL A 171 11.95 2.70 -6.98
N PHE A 172 10.82 3.34 -6.72
CA PHE A 172 10.23 4.34 -7.59
C PHE A 172 10.55 5.74 -7.05
N ASP A 173 11.29 6.51 -7.83
CA ASP A 173 11.62 7.89 -7.51
C ASP A 173 10.45 8.82 -7.85
N ASN A 174 9.76 9.33 -6.82
CA ASN A 174 8.64 10.26 -6.97
C ASN A 174 9.06 11.72 -6.76
N HIS A 175 10.26 12.08 -7.20
CA HIS A 175 10.72 13.47 -7.26
C HIS A 175 10.25 14.18 -8.55
N SER A 176 9.99 13.41 -9.60
CA SER A 176 9.45 13.84 -10.89
C SER A 176 8.22 13.01 -11.26
N ASP A 177 7.43 13.43 -12.23
CA ASP A 177 6.17 12.78 -12.66
C ASP A 177 6.34 11.42 -13.37
N GLY A 178 7.31 10.61 -12.95
CA GLY A 178 7.80 9.41 -13.57
C GLY A 178 6.86 8.17 -13.56
N ILE A 179 5.57 8.32 -13.85
CA ILE A 179 4.64 7.17 -14.03
C ILE A 179 5.13 6.21 -15.10
N THR A 180 5.84 6.70 -16.10
CA THR A 180 6.39 5.91 -17.22
C THR A 180 7.21 4.71 -16.75
N ASP A 181 7.92 4.81 -15.63
CA ASP A 181 8.74 3.71 -15.08
C ASP A 181 7.85 2.59 -14.54
N ILE A 182 6.73 2.91 -13.87
CA ILE A 182 5.79 1.89 -13.35
C ILE A 182 5.05 1.22 -14.52
N GLU A 183 4.69 1.95 -15.56
CA GLU A 183 4.09 1.37 -16.77
C GLU A 183 5.04 0.36 -17.44
N THR A 184 6.32 0.66 -17.47
CA THR A 184 7.36 -0.25 -17.99
C THR A 184 7.47 -1.50 -17.13
N LEU A 185 7.52 -1.34 -15.80
CA LEU A 185 7.54 -2.46 -14.85
C LEU A 185 6.28 -3.34 -14.97
N LEU A 186 5.10 -2.75 -15.12
CA LEU A 186 3.86 -3.51 -15.35
C LEU A 186 3.95 -4.39 -16.60
N LYS A 187 4.51 -3.86 -17.69
CA LYS A 187 4.71 -4.64 -18.93
C LYS A 187 5.71 -5.77 -18.76
N GLU A 188 6.74 -5.59 -17.94
CA GLU A 188 7.73 -6.63 -17.63
C GLU A 188 7.13 -7.72 -16.73
N TRP A 189 6.34 -7.33 -15.74
CA TRP A 189 5.71 -8.26 -14.80
C TRP A 189 4.47 -8.97 -15.35
N SER A 190 3.94 -8.52 -16.49
CA SER A 190 2.81 -9.14 -17.20
C SER A 190 3.24 -10.22 -18.18
N LYS A 191 4.55 -10.42 -18.36
CA LYS A 191 5.15 -11.52 -19.16
C LYS A 191 5.40 -12.76 -18.30
#